data_b2647b440b5c1fbe3da0ac96d3e6a024
#
_entry.id   b2647b440b5c1fbe3da0ac96d3e6a024
#
_cell.length_a   1.000
_cell.length_b   1.000
_cell.length_c   1.000
_cell.angle_alpha   90.00
_cell.angle_beta   90.00
_cell.angle_gamma   90.00
#
_symmetry.space_group_name_H-M   'P 1'
#
loop_
_entity.id
_entity.type
_entity.pdbx_description
1 polymer ?
#
loop_
_entity_poly.entity_id
_entity_poly.type
_entity_poly.pdbx_seq_one_letter_code
_entity_poly.pdbx_strand_id
1 'polypeptide(L)'
;MEEKKSFFDHLLDGLNKMIPFVVAGGILMALGFAVSGAGAMSYPEEGLGTFGQVIYQIGNKHAMGLMFLIVGGFIAQSVGGSNALLAGMVGGSIASVNGSTFLGAVISGFFAGYLVKYMEKITIPKSLETVYNILLLPVISTAVVGLVSYYVIGIPVAFVMNSLTSVLESMQGGNLILLCAILGAM
;
A
#
# COMPACT_ATOMS: atom_id res chain seq x y z
N MET A 1 2.52 -4.90 -31.16
CA MET A 1 1.96 -6.02 -30.36
C MET A 1 2.23 -5.66 -28.93
N GLU A 2 1.21 -5.25 -28.15
CA GLU A 2 1.38 -5.12 -26.69
C GLU A 2 1.55 -6.53 -26.14
N GLU A 3 2.73 -6.84 -25.64
CA GLU A 3 2.95 -8.07 -24.87
C GLU A 3 1.93 -8.07 -23.72
N LYS A 4 1.12 -9.11 -23.67
CA LYS A 4 0.21 -9.32 -22.53
C LYS A 4 1.05 -9.45 -21.29
N LYS A 5 1.15 -8.36 -20.52
CA LYS A 5 1.82 -8.38 -19.20
C LYS A 5 1.24 -9.52 -18.37
N SER A 6 2.13 -10.33 -17.81
CA SER A 6 1.77 -11.38 -16.86
C SER A 6 1.28 -10.75 -15.54
N PHE A 7 0.57 -11.51 -14.74
CA PHE A 7 0.23 -11.11 -13.36
C PHE A 7 1.46 -10.63 -12.58
N PHE A 8 2.59 -11.33 -12.76
CA PHE A 8 3.85 -11.02 -12.10
C PHE A 8 4.45 -9.70 -12.58
N ASP A 9 4.31 -9.35 -13.85
CA ASP A 9 4.79 -8.08 -14.39
C ASP A 9 4.05 -6.88 -13.79
N HIS A 10 2.73 -6.99 -13.61
CA HIS A 10 1.93 -5.97 -12.95
C HIS A 10 2.31 -5.81 -11.47
N LEU A 11 2.61 -6.91 -10.78
CA LEU A 11 3.10 -6.88 -9.41
C LEU A 11 4.45 -6.18 -9.31
N LEU A 12 5.39 -6.54 -10.20
CA LEU A 12 6.71 -5.92 -10.25
C LEU A 12 6.66 -4.43 -10.58
N ASP A 13 5.75 -4.00 -11.45
CA ASP A 13 5.54 -2.57 -11.74
C ASP A 13 5.18 -1.78 -10.47
N GLY A 14 4.27 -2.32 -9.66
CA GLY A 14 3.90 -1.71 -8.38
C GLY A 14 5.05 -1.67 -7.37
N LEU A 15 5.77 -2.79 -7.23
CA LEU A 15 6.91 -2.91 -6.33
C LEU A 15 8.05 -1.97 -6.71
N ASN A 16 8.41 -1.90 -8.00
CA ASN A 16 9.48 -1.02 -8.47
C ASN A 16 9.18 0.46 -8.19
N LYS A 17 7.91 0.87 -8.21
CA LYS A 17 7.51 2.24 -7.86
C LYS A 17 7.53 2.50 -6.36
N MET A 18 7.41 1.46 -5.53
CA MET A 18 7.50 1.57 -4.07
C MET A 18 8.94 1.76 -3.58
N ILE A 19 9.94 1.14 -4.24
CA ILE A 19 11.34 1.11 -3.80
C ILE A 19 11.89 2.49 -3.42
N PRO A 20 11.75 3.56 -4.25
CA PRO A 20 12.27 4.87 -3.90
C PRO A 20 11.71 5.44 -2.58
N PHE A 21 10.44 5.16 -2.28
CA PHE A 21 9.80 5.63 -1.04
C PHE A 21 10.34 4.91 0.19
N VAL A 22 10.56 3.59 0.08
CA VAL A 22 11.15 2.79 1.16
C VAL A 22 12.60 3.20 1.40
N VAL A 23 13.39 3.39 0.35
CA VAL A 23 14.79 3.82 0.44
C VAL A 23 14.88 5.22 1.06
N ALA A 24 14.13 6.19 0.56
CA ALA A 24 14.12 7.55 1.10
C ALA A 24 13.65 7.56 2.56
N GLY A 25 12.59 6.83 2.87
CA GLY A 25 12.08 6.68 4.24
C GLY A 25 13.12 6.10 5.18
N GLY A 26 13.77 5.00 4.79
CA GLY A 26 14.82 4.35 5.58
C GLY A 26 16.01 5.25 5.84
N ILE A 27 16.49 5.98 4.83
CA ILE A 27 17.59 6.94 4.97
C ILE A 27 17.22 8.07 5.95
N LEU A 28 16.01 8.66 5.81
CA LEU A 28 15.55 9.72 6.71
C LEU A 28 15.39 9.22 8.15
N MET A 29 14.87 8.02 8.35
CA MET A 29 14.79 7.41 9.67
C MET A 29 16.19 7.22 10.28
N ALA A 30 17.16 6.71 9.50
CA ALA A 30 18.53 6.54 9.96
C ALA A 30 19.19 7.88 10.32
N LEU A 31 18.98 8.94 9.54
CA LEU A 31 19.46 10.30 9.85
C LEU A 31 18.80 10.85 11.11
N GLY A 32 17.50 10.63 11.31
CA GLY A 32 16.81 11.01 12.54
C GLY A 32 17.42 10.35 13.77
N PHE A 33 17.73 9.05 13.68
CA PHE A 33 18.45 8.32 14.73
C PHE A 33 19.87 8.85 14.95
N ALA A 34 20.60 9.16 13.89
CA ALA A 34 21.96 9.67 14.01
C ALA A 34 22.01 11.03 14.77
N VAL A 35 20.96 11.87 14.60
CA VAL A 35 20.88 13.20 15.24
C VAL A 35 20.34 13.15 16.66
N SER A 36 19.31 12.34 16.94
CA SER A 36 18.57 12.36 18.21
C SER A 36 18.64 11.03 18.99
N GLY A 37 19.41 10.04 18.50
CA GLY A 37 19.49 8.72 19.10
C GLY A 37 18.11 8.05 19.21
N ALA A 38 17.89 7.23 20.22
CA ALA A 38 16.60 6.57 20.48
C ALA A 38 15.44 7.55 20.71
N GLY A 39 15.73 8.80 21.11
CA GLY A 39 14.73 9.86 21.26
C GLY A 39 14.07 10.28 19.95
N ALA A 40 14.63 9.94 18.77
CA ALA A 40 14.03 10.22 17.47
C ALA A 40 12.66 9.56 17.30
N MET A 41 12.41 8.41 17.96
CA MET A 41 11.13 7.67 17.86
C MET A 41 10.02 8.32 18.69
N SER A 42 10.37 9.06 19.74
CA SER A 42 9.43 9.71 20.65
C SER A 42 9.10 11.10 20.13
N TYR A 43 8.04 11.23 19.36
CA TYR A 43 7.57 12.53 18.90
C TYR A 43 6.63 13.13 19.96
N PRO A 44 6.84 14.39 20.39
CA PRO A 44 5.96 15.01 21.37
C PRO A 44 4.53 15.15 20.83
N GLU A 45 3.54 14.93 21.70
CA GLU A 45 2.12 15.09 21.33
C GLU A 45 1.78 16.56 21.06
N GLU A 46 2.46 17.48 21.72
CA GLU A 46 2.29 18.94 21.56
C GLU A 46 3.61 19.60 21.18
N GLY A 47 3.56 20.51 20.24
CA GLY A 47 4.69 21.32 19.81
C GLY A 47 5.55 20.71 18.69
N LEU A 48 6.58 21.45 18.30
CA LEU A 48 7.56 21.00 17.30
C LEU A 48 8.62 20.14 18.00
N GLY A 49 8.75 18.89 17.55
CA GLY A 49 9.82 18.01 17.99
C GLY A 49 11.22 18.52 17.65
N THR A 50 12.25 17.87 18.18
CA THR A 50 13.64 18.13 17.80
C THR A 50 13.85 17.83 16.31
N PHE A 51 14.87 18.43 15.70
CA PHE A 51 15.16 18.26 14.28
C PHE A 51 15.30 16.76 13.87
N GLY A 52 15.94 15.94 14.71
CA GLY A 52 16.04 14.50 14.44
C GLY A 52 14.70 13.75 14.55
N GLN A 53 13.81 14.17 15.46
CA GLN A 53 12.45 13.62 15.57
C GLN A 53 11.62 13.97 14.34
N VAL A 54 11.70 15.21 13.87
CA VAL A 54 11.00 15.64 12.65
C VAL A 54 11.47 14.85 11.42
N ILE A 55 12.78 14.72 11.22
CA ILE A 55 13.33 13.93 10.10
C ILE A 55 12.90 12.47 10.19
N TYR A 56 12.96 11.87 11.39
CA TYR A 56 12.49 10.50 11.61
C TYR A 56 11.02 10.34 11.22
N GLN A 57 10.14 11.25 11.63
CA GLN A 57 8.71 11.21 11.32
C GLN A 57 8.43 11.37 9.82
N ILE A 58 9.18 12.25 9.14
CA ILE A 58 9.10 12.37 7.68
C ILE A 58 9.43 11.03 7.02
N GLY A 59 10.48 10.35 7.47
CA GLY A 59 10.85 9.03 6.96
C GLY A 59 9.80 7.96 7.26
N ASN A 60 9.39 7.86 8.51
CA ASN A 60 8.50 6.81 8.99
C ASN A 60 7.06 6.99 8.52
N LYS A 61 6.41 8.11 8.88
CA LYS A 61 4.98 8.30 8.60
C LYS A 61 4.70 8.73 7.17
N HIS A 62 5.54 9.63 6.62
CA HIS A 62 5.23 10.24 5.34
C HIS A 62 5.86 9.53 4.15
N ALA A 63 7.06 8.96 4.29
CA ALA A 63 7.66 8.21 3.20
C ALA A 63 7.29 6.72 3.26
N MET A 64 7.65 6.00 4.33
CA MET A 64 7.32 4.58 4.44
C MET A 64 5.81 4.33 4.64
N GLY A 65 5.11 5.20 5.34
CA GLY A 65 3.65 5.08 5.53
C GLY A 65 2.85 5.11 4.24
N LEU A 66 3.39 5.70 3.16
CA LEU A 66 2.75 5.73 1.86
C LEU A 66 2.98 4.47 1.00
N MET A 67 3.86 3.56 1.42
CA MET A 67 4.27 2.43 0.57
C MET A 67 3.11 1.55 0.11
N PHE A 68 2.15 1.26 0.98
CA PHE A 68 0.99 0.42 0.64
C PHE A 68 0.06 1.11 -0.36
N LEU A 69 -0.13 2.40 -0.20
CA LEU A 69 -0.92 3.25 -1.09
C LEU A 69 -0.29 3.26 -2.49
N ILE A 70 1.04 3.37 -2.56
CA ILE A 70 1.81 3.40 -3.81
C ILE A 70 1.73 2.05 -4.51
N VAL A 71 1.98 0.95 -3.79
CA VAL A 71 1.88 -0.40 -4.36
C VAL A 71 0.49 -0.65 -4.94
N GLY A 72 -0.56 -0.44 -4.16
CA GLY A 72 -1.94 -0.63 -4.61
C GLY A 72 -2.28 0.22 -5.83
N GLY A 73 -1.89 1.51 -5.82
CA GLY A 73 -2.13 2.43 -6.91
C GLY A 73 -1.40 2.05 -8.21
N PHE A 74 -0.12 1.74 -8.14
CA PHE A 74 0.66 1.42 -9.33
C PHE A 74 0.38 0.02 -9.90
N ILE A 75 0.00 -0.96 -9.07
CA ILE A 75 -0.54 -2.23 -9.57
C ILE A 75 -1.84 -1.97 -10.32
N ALA A 76 -2.77 -1.19 -9.75
CA ALA A 76 -4.02 -0.84 -10.42
C ALA A 76 -3.78 -0.11 -11.73
N GLN A 77 -2.85 0.84 -11.76
CA GLN A 77 -2.46 1.56 -12.98
C GLN A 77 -1.88 0.61 -14.04
N SER A 78 -1.04 -0.33 -13.65
CA SER A 78 -0.43 -1.29 -14.58
C SER A 78 -1.47 -2.21 -15.22
N VAL A 79 -2.56 -2.53 -14.51
CA VAL A 79 -3.65 -3.41 -14.97
C VAL A 79 -4.73 -2.65 -15.75
N GLY A 80 -5.18 -1.52 -15.19
CA GLY A 80 -6.38 -0.78 -15.66
C GLY A 80 -6.09 0.63 -16.19
N GLY A 81 -4.80 1.00 -16.38
CA GLY A 81 -4.44 2.32 -16.87
C GLY A 81 -4.51 3.43 -15.82
N SER A 82 -4.28 4.68 -16.27
CA SER A 82 -4.18 5.84 -15.38
C SER A 82 -5.43 6.09 -14.54
N ASN A 83 -6.60 5.76 -15.05
CA ASN A 83 -7.88 5.96 -14.36
C ASN A 83 -8.05 5.04 -13.14
N ALA A 84 -7.34 3.89 -13.12
CA ALA A 84 -7.36 2.96 -12.00
C ALA A 84 -6.46 3.37 -10.83
N LEU A 85 -5.51 4.27 -11.05
CA LEU A 85 -4.52 4.68 -10.06
C LEU A 85 -5.15 5.13 -8.74
N LEU A 86 -6.13 6.03 -8.80
CA LEU A 86 -6.78 6.59 -7.62
C LEU A 86 -7.49 5.50 -6.80
N ALA A 87 -8.28 4.67 -7.47
CA ALA A 87 -9.00 3.59 -6.79
C ALA A 87 -8.04 2.58 -6.13
N GLY A 88 -6.92 2.25 -6.79
CA GLY A 88 -5.88 1.41 -6.23
C GLY A 88 -5.16 2.04 -5.03
N MET A 89 -4.89 3.35 -5.08
CA MET A 89 -4.31 4.08 -3.95
C MET A 89 -5.23 4.08 -2.73
N VAL A 90 -6.53 4.28 -2.92
CA VAL A 90 -7.50 4.21 -1.82
C VAL A 90 -7.58 2.79 -1.25
N GLY A 91 -7.59 1.75 -2.09
CA GLY A 91 -7.53 0.36 -1.63
C GLY A 91 -6.28 0.06 -0.80
N GLY A 92 -5.11 0.53 -1.25
CA GLY A 92 -3.84 0.42 -0.52
C GLY A 92 -3.83 1.19 0.80
N SER A 93 -4.44 2.39 0.83
CA SER A 93 -4.61 3.18 2.06
C SER A 93 -5.47 2.44 3.08
N ILE A 94 -6.58 1.86 2.67
CA ILE A 94 -7.46 1.06 3.53
C ILE A 94 -6.70 -0.16 4.06
N ALA A 95 -5.90 -0.83 3.23
CA ALA A 95 -5.09 -1.97 3.65
C ALA A 95 -4.10 -1.61 4.76
N SER A 96 -3.55 -0.41 4.75
CA SER A 96 -2.64 0.06 5.81
C SER A 96 -3.35 0.27 7.15
N VAL A 97 -4.63 0.67 7.13
CA VAL A 97 -5.41 1.00 8.34
C VAL A 97 -6.05 -0.23 8.96
N ASN A 98 -6.56 -1.16 8.15
CA ASN A 98 -7.29 -2.34 8.62
C ASN A 98 -6.41 -3.55 8.98
N GLY A 99 -5.08 -3.40 8.93
CA GLY A 99 -4.14 -4.46 9.29
C GLY A 99 -3.90 -5.52 8.20
N SER A 100 -4.50 -5.39 7.02
CA SER A 100 -4.23 -6.30 5.90
C SER A 100 -2.90 -6.01 5.19
N THR A 101 -2.28 -4.88 5.51
CA THR A 101 -0.92 -4.46 5.13
C THR A 101 -0.59 -4.65 3.64
N PHE A 102 0.58 -5.19 3.32
CA PHE A 102 1.07 -5.38 1.96
C PHE A 102 0.17 -6.30 1.11
N LEU A 103 -0.27 -7.43 1.65
CA LEU A 103 -1.14 -8.37 0.91
C LEU A 103 -2.47 -7.74 0.55
N GLY A 104 -3.08 -6.99 1.50
CA GLY A 104 -4.31 -6.25 1.26
C GLY A 104 -4.14 -5.19 0.17
N ALA A 105 -3.02 -4.45 0.17
CA ALA A 105 -2.71 -3.44 -0.84
C ALA A 105 -2.56 -4.05 -2.24
N VAL A 106 -1.85 -5.20 -2.36
CA VAL A 106 -1.68 -5.91 -3.62
C VAL A 106 -3.02 -6.40 -4.16
N ILE A 107 -3.82 -7.09 -3.35
CA ILE A 107 -5.12 -7.64 -3.75
C ILE A 107 -6.07 -6.51 -4.16
N SER A 108 -6.14 -5.43 -3.36
CA SER A 108 -6.96 -4.25 -3.66
C SER A 108 -6.52 -3.54 -4.94
N GLY A 109 -5.20 -3.49 -5.19
CA GLY A 109 -4.64 -2.91 -6.41
C GLY A 109 -5.05 -3.68 -7.66
N PHE A 110 -4.94 -5.01 -7.65
CA PHE A 110 -5.42 -5.84 -8.76
C PHE A 110 -6.93 -5.72 -8.95
N PHE A 111 -7.69 -5.78 -7.86
CA PHE A 111 -9.15 -5.61 -7.93
C PHE A 111 -9.53 -4.26 -8.55
N ALA A 112 -8.89 -3.17 -8.11
CA ALA A 112 -9.11 -1.83 -8.65
C ALA A 112 -8.79 -1.75 -10.15
N GLY A 113 -7.65 -2.31 -10.56
CA GLY A 113 -7.23 -2.33 -11.96
C GLY A 113 -8.22 -3.07 -12.85
N TYR A 114 -8.63 -4.28 -12.47
CA TYR A 114 -9.61 -5.06 -13.24
C TYR A 114 -10.99 -4.41 -13.25
N LEU A 115 -11.44 -3.84 -12.12
CA LEU A 115 -12.72 -3.14 -12.03
C LEU A 115 -12.77 -1.97 -13.01
N VAL A 116 -11.77 -1.10 -12.99
CA VAL A 116 -11.72 0.07 -13.89
C VAL A 116 -11.62 -0.36 -15.35
N LYS A 117 -10.78 -1.34 -15.66
CA LYS A 117 -10.69 -1.91 -17.00
C LYS A 117 -12.02 -2.47 -17.51
N TYR A 118 -12.85 -3.01 -16.62
CA TYR A 118 -14.20 -3.46 -16.97
C TYR A 118 -15.16 -2.29 -17.17
N MET A 119 -15.09 -1.26 -16.32
CA MET A 119 -15.92 -0.06 -16.41
C MET A 119 -15.62 0.75 -17.70
N GLU A 120 -14.38 0.81 -18.14
CA GLU A 120 -13.99 1.49 -19.39
C GLU A 120 -14.57 0.83 -20.66
N LYS A 121 -14.98 -0.43 -20.60
CA LYS A 121 -15.65 -1.11 -21.72
C LYS A 121 -17.10 -0.70 -21.91
N ILE A 122 -17.69 0.02 -20.97
CA ILE A 122 -19.08 0.47 -21.05
C ILE A 122 -19.17 1.59 -22.09
N THR A 123 -19.90 1.32 -23.17
CA THR A 123 -20.10 2.29 -24.25
C THR A 123 -21.02 3.41 -23.80
N ILE A 124 -20.50 4.63 -23.76
CA ILE A 124 -21.24 5.83 -23.34
C ILE A 124 -21.35 6.80 -24.52
N PRO A 125 -22.47 7.55 -24.64
CA PRO A 125 -22.62 8.59 -25.66
C PRO A 125 -21.48 9.61 -25.59
N LYS A 126 -20.91 9.99 -26.74
CA LYS A 126 -19.77 10.93 -26.84
C LYS A 126 -19.96 12.24 -26.06
N SER A 127 -21.20 12.70 -25.92
CA SER A 127 -21.51 13.93 -25.16
C SER A 127 -21.25 13.83 -23.66
N LEU A 128 -21.25 12.60 -23.10
CA LEU A 128 -21.06 12.35 -21.66
C LEU A 128 -19.72 11.66 -21.36
N GLU A 129 -18.97 11.28 -22.37
CA GLU A 129 -17.72 10.54 -22.24
C GLU A 129 -16.69 11.27 -21.37
N THR A 130 -16.54 12.58 -21.55
CA THR A 130 -15.61 13.39 -20.77
C THR A 130 -16.02 13.46 -19.30
N VAL A 131 -17.30 13.66 -19.00
CA VAL A 131 -17.82 13.72 -17.63
C VAL A 131 -17.70 12.35 -16.95
N TYR A 132 -17.96 11.28 -17.70
CA TYR A 132 -17.82 9.92 -17.21
C TYR A 132 -16.37 9.60 -16.83
N ASN A 133 -15.43 9.83 -17.72
CA ASN A 133 -14.04 9.47 -17.50
C ASN A 133 -13.35 10.31 -16.43
N ILE A 134 -13.71 11.60 -16.30
CA ILE A 134 -13.08 12.51 -15.34
C ILE A 134 -13.73 12.45 -13.98
N LEU A 135 -15.05 12.25 -13.89
CA LEU A 135 -15.79 12.38 -12.66
C LEU A 135 -16.42 11.05 -12.19
N LEU A 136 -17.27 10.43 -13.02
CA LEU A 136 -18.04 9.27 -12.60
C LEU A 136 -17.17 8.03 -12.40
N LEU A 137 -16.26 7.76 -13.33
CA LEU A 137 -15.40 6.57 -13.29
C LEU A 137 -14.49 6.58 -12.03
N PRO A 138 -13.74 7.65 -11.71
CA PRO A 138 -12.95 7.68 -10.48
C PRO A 138 -13.79 7.59 -9.21
N VAL A 139 -14.93 8.28 -9.15
CA VAL A 139 -15.79 8.28 -7.94
C VAL A 139 -16.39 6.91 -7.70
N ILE A 140 -16.99 6.29 -8.73
CA ILE A 140 -17.64 4.99 -8.60
C ILE A 140 -16.58 3.91 -8.32
N SER A 141 -15.48 3.89 -9.06
CA SER A 141 -14.42 2.89 -8.86
C SER A 141 -13.81 2.99 -7.46
N THR A 142 -13.54 4.21 -6.98
CA THR A 142 -13.00 4.42 -5.63
C THR A 142 -13.98 3.99 -4.56
N ALA A 143 -15.28 4.30 -4.70
CA ALA A 143 -16.30 3.88 -3.74
C ALA A 143 -16.43 2.36 -3.69
N VAL A 144 -16.51 1.69 -4.84
CA VAL A 144 -16.61 0.22 -4.92
C VAL A 144 -15.34 -0.44 -4.38
N VAL A 145 -14.16 0.00 -4.82
CA VAL A 145 -12.88 -0.55 -4.33
C VAL A 145 -12.74 -0.31 -2.84
N GLY A 146 -13.11 0.87 -2.35
CA GLY A 146 -13.06 1.20 -0.93
C GLY A 146 -13.93 0.26 -0.09
N LEU A 147 -15.19 0.07 -0.46
CA LEU A 147 -16.10 -0.83 0.24
C LEU A 147 -15.62 -2.30 0.20
N VAL A 148 -15.20 -2.77 -0.97
CA VAL A 148 -14.71 -4.14 -1.13
C VAL A 148 -13.39 -4.34 -0.36
N SER A 149 -12.47 -3.37 -0.41
CA SER A 149 -11.22 -3.43 0.35
C SER A 149 -11.44 -3.41 1.86
N TYR A 150 -12.48 -2.73 2.33
CA TYR A 150 -12.77 -2.67 3.75
C TYR A 150 -13.46 -3.93 4.27
N TYR A 151 -14.52 -4.39 3.60
CA TYR A 151 -15.37 -5.48 4.10
C TYR A 151 -15.01 -6.86 3.56
N VAL A 152 -14.59 -6.95 2.30
CA VAL A 152 -14.39 -8.24 1.62
C VAL A 152 -12.91 -8.67 1.65
N ILE A 153 -12.01 -7.76 1.33
CA ILE A 153 -10.56 -8.08 1.28
C ILE A 153 -9.93 -7.91 2.67
N GLY A 154 -10.25 -6.79 3.35
CA GLY A 154 -9.60 -6.41 4.59
C GLY A 154 -9.77 -7.42 5.71
N ILE A 155 -11.01 -7.87 5.96
CA ILE A 155 -11.30 -8.78 7.06
C ILE A 155 -10.54 -10.11 6.95
N PRO A 156 -10.65 -10.88 5.84
CA PRO A 156 -9.96 -12.17 5.75
C PRO A 156 -8.45 -12.03 5.67
N VAL A 157 -7.95 -11.00 4.97
CA VAL A 157 -6.50 -10.79 4.84
C VAL A 157 -5.90 -10.32 6.17
N ALA A 158 -6.56 -9.42 6.90
CA ALA A 158 -6.13 -9.01 8.23
C ALA A 158 -6.14 -10.19 9.21
N PHE A 159 -7.13 -11.09 9.14
CA PHE A 159 -7.14 -12.30 9.95
C PHE A 159 -5.91 -13.19 9.68
N VAL A 160 -5.57 -13.40 8.41
CA VAL A 160 -4.36 -14.16 8.04
C VAL A 160 -3.09 -13.47 8.56
N MET A 161 -2.96 -12.15 8.35
CA MET A 161 -1.81 -11.38 8.80
C MET A 161 -1.66 -11.39 10.33
N ASN A 162 -2.76 -11.21 11.06
CA ASN A 162 -2.74 -11.27 12.53
C ASN A 162 -2.39 -12.67 13.04
N SER A 163 -2.88 -13.73 12.36
CA SER A 163 -2.52 -15.10 12.71
C SER A 163 -1.02 -15.37 12.51
N LEU A 164 -0.44 -14.89 11.40
CA LEU A 164 1.00 -14.98 11.17
C LEU A 164 1.79 -14.22 12.23
N THR A 165 1.37 -13.00 12.56
CA THR A 165 2.01 -12.18 13.61
C THR A 165 1.95 -12.91 14.96
N SER A 166 0.81 -13.45 15.35
CA SER A 166 0.65 -14.18 16.61
C SER A 166 1.54 -15.42 16.68
N VAL A 167 1.70 -16.15 15.57
CA VAL A 167 2.65 -17.27 15.49
C VAL A 167 4.09 -16.80 15.69
N LEU A 168 4.50 -15.72 15.01
CA LEU A 168 5.84 -15.15 15.16
C LEU A 168 6.10 -14.65 16.60
N GLU A 169 5.12 -13.98 17.21
CA GLU A 169 5.22 -13.50 18.59
C GLU A 169 5.33 -14.66 19.61
N SER A 170 4.56 -15.73 19.41
CA SER A 170 4.64 -16.91 20.28
C SER A 170 6.00 -17.59 20.21
N MET A 171 6.68 -17.48 19.06
CA MET A 171 8.03 -18.04 18.87
C MET A 171 9.14 -17.17 19.51
N GLN A 172 8.91 -15.87 19.71
CA GLN A 172 9.89 -14.98 20.37
C GLN A 172 10.19 -15.39 21.82
N GLY A 173 9.21 -15.99 22.49
CA GLY A 173 9.36 -16.44 23.89
C GLY A 173 10.00 -17.83 24.08
N GLY A 174 10.10 -18.65 23.03
CA GLY A 174 10.47 -20.05 23.16
C GLY A 174 11.69 -20.52 22.37
N ASN A 175 11.88 -20.07 21.14
CA ASN A 175 12.93 -20.63 20.28
C ASN A 175 13.42 -19.62 19.23
N LEU A 176 14.30 -18.72 19.67
CA LEU A 176 14.87 -17.66 18.83
C LEU A 176 15.55 -18.18 17.55
N ILE A 177 16.15 -19.38 17.63
CA ILE A 177 16.84 -20.03 16.49
C ILE A 177 15.83 -20.41 15.41
N LEU A 178 14.69 -20.96 15.79
CA LEU A 178 13.64 -21.38 14.87
C LEU A 178 12.95 -20.17 14.21
N LEU A 179 12.76 -19.10 14.99
CA LEU A 179 12.26 -17.81 14.48
C LEU A 179 13.21 -17.24 13.42
N CYS A 180 14.52 -17.17 13.71
CA CYS A 180 15.52 -16.67 12.76
C CYS A 180 15.61 -17.55 11.50
N ALA A 181 15.47 -18.88 11.63
CA ALA A 181 15.47 -19.79 10.49
C ALA A 181 14.25 -19.57 9.57
N ILE A 182 13.06 -19.36 10.13
CA ILE A 182 11.84 -19.10 9.35
C ILE A 182 11.93 -17.74 8.66
N LEU A 183 12.33 -16.67 9.38
CA LEU A 183 12.49 -15.34 8.80
C LEU A 183 13.60 -15.27 7.74
N GLY A 184 14.65 -16.07 7.90
CA GLY A 184 15.73 -16.15 6.91
C GLY A 184 15.40 -17.01 5.69
N ALA A 185 14.37 -17.85 5.75
CA ALA A 185 13.90 -18.67 4.64
C ALA A 185 12.81 -17.97 3.80
N MET A 186 12.20 -16.88 4.30
CA MET A 186 11.23 -16.04 3.58
C MET A 186 11.93 -14.98 2.75
#